data_60a1c6b0f630f6b42b5a47e70011a7d1
#
_entry.id   60a1c6b0f630f6b42b5a47e70011a7d1
#
_cell.length_a   1.000
_cell.length_b   1.000
_cell.length_c   1.000
_cell.angle_alpha   90.00
_cell.angle_beta   90.00
_cell.angle_gamma   90.00
#
_symmetry.space_group_name_H-M   'P 1'
#
loop_
_entity.id
_entity.type
_entity.pdbx_description
1 polymer ?
#
loop_
_entity_poly.entity_id
_entity_poly.type
_entity_poly.pdbx_seq_one_letter_code
_entity_poly.pdbx_strand_id
1 'polypeptide(L)'
;VSSVRPPGYGFIIRTVCETRDKEEIIADMNFLVKLWQSISNKIETSKPPSLIYEELDLTLRSIRDAFTPDMAKLLVEPKEEYDRAASFIDEFMPSLRGKIELYDTKDSMFDAHAIEVQLTKALSRKVWLPSGGHIVMDQMEALTAIDVNTGSYVGKKSHEDTILKTNIEAAEEIVRQLRLRNIGGIIVIDFIDMMREAYRDKVYKTFKDALKQDKAKTNILRISELGIIEMTRKRSRESISQSLLEPC
;
A
#
# COMPACT_ATOMS: atom_id res chain seq x y z
N VAL A 1 -15.17 -5.09 20.53
CA VAL A 1 -14.04 -5.23 21.48
C VAL A 1 -14.51 -5.89 22.77
N SER A 2 -15.57 -5.40 23.40
CA SER A 2 -16.03 -5.93 24.69
C SER A 2 -16.34 -7.44 24.67
N SER A 3 -16.77 -7.99 23.53
CA SER A 3 -17.10 -9.42 23.36
C SER A 3 -15.89 -10.32 23.06
N VAL A 4 -14.74 -9.73 22.76
CA VAL A 4 -13.52 -10.48 22.32
C VAL A 4 -12.33 -10.20 23.25
N ARG A 5 -12.48 -9.25 24.16
CA ARG A 5 -11.42 -8.84 25.11
C ARG A 5 -11.06 -9.99 26.06
N PRO A 6 -9.80 -10.41 26.11
CA PRO A 6 -9.33 -11.38 27.10
C PRO A 6 -9.50 -10.82 28.52
N PRO A 7 -9.84 -11.66 29.52
CA PRO A 7 -9.93 -11.22 30.90
C PRO A 7 -8.58 -10.69 31.41
N GLY A 8 -8.64 -9.62 32.20
CA GLY A 8 -7.42 -9.00 32.78
C GLY A 8 -6.74 -7.94 31.91
N TYR A 9 -7.16 -7.73 30.66
CA TYR A 9 -6.57 -6.73 29.78
C TYR A 9 -7.52 -5.58 29.46
N GLY A 10 -6.99 -4.36 29.41
CA GLY A 10 -7.67 -3.19 28.88
C GLY A 10 -7.14 -2.81 27.51
N PHE A 11 -8.01 -2.37 26.59
CA PHE A 11 -7.63 -1.96 25.24
C PHE A 11 -8.20 -0.58 24.90
N ILE A 12 -7.40 0.27 24.26
CA ILE A 12 -7.81 1.55 23.70
C ILE A 12 -7.73 1.44 22.19
N ILE A 13 -8.88 1.57 21.51
CA ILE A 13 -8.93 1.62 20.05
C ILE A 13 -8.73 3.07 19.62
N ARG A 14 -7.74 3.31 18.76
CA ARG A 14 -7.48 4.62 18.17
C ARG A 14 -8.35 4.84 16.93
N THR A 15 -8.58 6.10 16.58
CA THR A 15 -9.35 6.53 15.40
C THR A 15 -8.83 5.94 14.08
N VAL A 16 -7.54 5.58 14.00
CA VAL A 16 -6.95 4.91 12.83
C VAL A 16 -7.59 3.53 12.56
N CYS A 17 -8.23 2.92 13.54
CA CYS A 17 -8.91 1.64 13.40
C CYS A 17 -10.36 1.77 12.93
N GLU A 18 -10.88 2.99 12.69
CA GLU A 18 -12.28 3.24 12.31
C GLU A 18 -12.66 2.56 10.98
N THR A 19 -11.69 2.38 10.08
CA THR A 19 -11.87 1.73 8.77
C THR A 19 -11.35 0.30 8.71
N ARG A 20 -10.97 -0.30 9.86
CA ARG A 20 -10.41 -1.65 9.91
C ARG A 20 -11.49 -2.68 10.19
N ASP A 21 -11.32 -3.86 9.59
CA ASP A 21 -12.20 -4.99 9.82
C ASP A 21 -12.03 -5.55 11.25
N LYS A 22 -13.09 -6.19 11.73
CA LYS A 22 -13.11 -6.77 13.07
C LYS A 22 -12.00 -7.79 13.27
N GLU A 23 -11.73 -8.58 12.25
CA GLU A 23 -10.70 -9.62 12.20
C GLU A 23 -9.30 -9.05 12.36
N GLU A 24 -8.99 -7.93 11.69
CA GLU A 24 -7.72 -7.22 11.83
C GLU A 24 -7.51 -6.71 13.26
N ILE A 25 -8.54 -6.11 13.86
CA ILE A 25 -8.48 -5.63 15.26
C ILE A 25 -8.26 -6.79 16.24
N ILE A 26 -8.89 -7.93 16.01
CA ILE A 26 -8.69 -9.13 16.85
C ILE A 26 -7.27 -9.66 16.70
N ALA A 27 -6.73 -9.67 15.50
CA ALA A 27 -5.36 -10.11 15.25
C ALA A 27 -4.35 -9.22 16.00
N ASP A 28 -4.51 -7.89 15.94
CA ASP A 28 -3.68 -6.92 16.68
C ASP A 28 -3.79 -7.12 18.20
N MET A 29 -5.01 -7.32 18.71
CA MET A 29 -5.20 -7.60 20.15
C MET A 29 -4.47 -8.88 20.58
N ASN A 30 -4.57 -9.95 19.81
CA ASN A 30 -3.92 -11.22 20.10
C ASN A 30 -2.38 -11.09 20.05
N PHE A 31 -1.87 -10.34 19.07
CA PHE A 31 -0.45 -10.02 18.97
C PHE A 31 0.05 -9.30 20.24
N LEU A 32 -0.64 -8.24 20.67
CA LEU A 32 -0.26 -7.47 21.85
C LEU A 32 -0.29 -8.30 23.13
N VAL A 33 -1.28 -9.19 23.29
CA VAL A 33 -1.37 -10.11 24.45
C VAL A 33 -0.21 -11.08 24.45
N LYS A 34 0.12 -11.69 23.31
CA LYS A 34 1.28 -12.59 23.20
C LYS A 34 2.60 -11.86 23.48
N LEU A 35 2.76 -10.66 22.95
CA LEU A 35 3.94 -9.83 23.19
C LEU A 35 4.11 -9.56 24.69
N TRP A 36 3.03 -9.16 25.36
CA TRP A 36 3.08 -8.93 26.82
C TRP A 36 3.42 -10.20 27.60
N GLN A 37 2.85 -11.33 27.21
CA GLN A 37 3.17 -12.63 27.84
C GLN A 37 4.64 -13.00 27.64
N SER A 38 5.20 -12.81 26.44
CA SER A 38 6.61 -13.03 26.16
C SER A 38 7.52 -12.15 27.03
N ILE A 39 7.19 -10.84 27.14
CA ILE A 39 7.89 -9.89 27.99
C ILE A 39 7.83 -10.32 29.47
N SER A 40 6.64 -10.66 29.98
CA SER A 40 6.43 -11.08 31.36
C SER A 40 7.24 -12.32 31.72
N ASN A 41 7.22 -13.34 30.84
CA ASN A 41 8.02 -14.55 31.02
C ASN A 41 9.53 -14.25 31.07
N LYS A 42 10.02 -13.35 30.20
CA LYS A 42 11.42 -12.93 30.22
C LYS A 42 11.79 -12.19 31.52
N ILE A 43 10.90 -11.36 32.05
CA ILE A 43 11.11 -10.70 33.35
C ILE A 43 11.30 -11.71 34.46
N GLU A 44 10.47 -12.77 34.50
CA GLU A 44 10.52 -13.77 35.54
C GLU A 44 11.75 -14.71 35.43
N THR A 45 12.22 -14.97 34.21
CA THR A 45 13.30 -15.96 33.96
C THR A 45 14.68 -15.35 33.84
N SER A 46 14.78 -14.07 33.56
CA SER A 46 16.06 -13.36 33.30
C SER A 46 16.71 -12.87 34.59
N LYS A 47 18.05 -12.97 34.67
CA LYS A 47 18.83 -12.40 35.77
C LYS A 47 19.28 -10.97 35.42
N PRO A 48 19.12 -10.01 36.33
CA PRO A 48 19.62 -8.63 36.11
C PRO A 48 21.16 -8.57 36.09
N PRO A 49 21.74 -7.71 35.24
CA PRO A 49 21.11 -6.90 34.19
C PRO A 49 20.93 -7.73 32.91
N SER A 50 19.73 -7.64 32.29
CA SER A 50 19.44 -8.29 31.01
C SER A 50 18.46 -7.50 30.16
N LEU A 51 18.57 -7.58 28.84
CA LEU A 51 17.63 -6.99 27.90
C LEU A 51 16.33 -7.81 27.88
N ILE A 52 15.27 -7.22 28.35
CA ILE A 52 13.95 -7.87 28.41
C ILE A 52 13.17 -7.71 27.10
N TYR A 53 13.17 -6.50 26.54
CA TYR A 53 12.45 -6.18 25.32
C TYR A 53 13.22 -5.14 24.52
N GLU A 54 13.26 -5.35 23.22
CA GLU A 54 13.76 -4.39 22.24
C GLU A 54 12.65 -4.16 21.20
N GLU A 55 12.51 -2.92 20.74
CA GLU A 55 11.54 -2.62 19.70
C GLU A 55 11.90 -3.36 18.40
N LEU A 56 10.86 -3.83 17.69
CA LEU A 56 11.06 -4.53 16.43
C LEU A 56 11.85 -3.67 15.44
N ASP A 57 12.88 -4.26 14.84
CA ASP A 57 13.61 -3.64 13.74
C ASP A 57 12.74 -3.50 12.48
N LEU A 58 13.31 -2.94 11.43
CA LEU A 58 12.58 -2.68 10.19
C LEU A 58 12.06 -3.98 9.56
N THR A 59 12.84 -5.07 9.58
CA THR A 59 12.46 -6.35 9.00
C THR A 59 11.25 -6.95 9.70
N LEU A 60 11.33 -7.13 11.02
CA LEU A 60 10.26 -7.73 11.81
C LEU A 60 9.01 -6.83 11.86
N ARG A 61 9.19 -5.52 11.87
CA ARG A 61 8.07 -4.55 11.77
C ARG A 61 7.38 -4.67 10.41
N SER A 62 8.13 -4.81 9.32
CA SER A 62 7.56 -4.99 7.98
C SER A 62 6.78 -6.31 7.86
N ILE A 63 7.29 -7.39 8.47
CA ILE A 63 6.58 -8.66 8.55
C ILE A 63 5.27 -8.48 9.31
N ARG A 64 5.30 -7.89 10.50
CA ARG A 64 4.09 -7.65 11.31
C ARG A 64 3.03 -6.85 10.56
N ASP A 65 3.44 -5.77 9.86
CA ASP A 65 2.51 -4.81 9.28
C ASP A 65 2.03 -5.20 7.86
N ALA A 66 2.85 -5.95 7.12
CA ALA A 66 2.60 -6.24 5.72
C ALA A 66 2.35 -7.72 5.39
N PHE A 67 2.86 -8.67 6.19
CA PHE A 67 2.70 -10.09 5.89
C PHE A 67 1.33 -10.61 6.33
N THR A 68 0.42 -10.68 5.37
CA THR A 68 -0.99 -11.02 5.58
C THR A 68 -1.35 -12.40 4.97
N PRO A 69 -2.46 -13.03 5.39
CA PRO A 69 -2.85 -14.37 4.89
C PRO A 69 -3.11 -14.45 3.39
N ASP A 70 -3.40 -13.36 2.72
CA ASP A 70 -3.60 -13.28 1.26
C ASP A 70 -2.30 -13.29 0.46
N MET A 71 -1.14 -13.06 1.12
CA MET A 71 0.16 -13.17 0.46
C MET A 71 0.52 -14.62 0.13
N ALA A 72 1.09 -14.82 -1.05
CA ALA A 72 1.50 -16.16 -1.51
C ALA A 72 2.70 -16.66 -0.68
N LYS A 73 3.75 -15.85 -0.56
CA LYS A 73 4.97 -16.17 0.18
C LYS A 73 5.78 -14.93 0.58
N LEU A 74 6.65 -15.11 1.54
CA LEU A 74 7.68 -14.18 1.99
C LEU A 74 9.05 -14.82 1.72
N LEU A 75 9.84 -14.18 0.88
CA LEU A 75 11.23 -14.56 0.61
C LEU A 75 12.16 -13.73 1.48
N VAL A 76 13.10 -14.36 2.14
CA VAL A 76 14.04 -13.68 3.05
C VAL A 76 15.47 -14.15 2.79
N GLU A 77 16.40 -13.23 2.77
CA GLU A 77 17.85 -13.42 2.78
C GLU A 77 18.52 -12.38 3.70
N PRO A 78 19.69 -12.61 4.27
CA PRO A 78 20.40 -13.89 4.32
C PRO A 78 19.75 -14.87 5.31
N LYS A 79 20.39 -16.03 5.50
CA LYS A 79 19.86 -17.10 6.37
C LYS A 79 19.62 -16.63 7.82
N GLU A 80 20.47 -15.78 8.37
CA GLU A 80 20.31 -15.25 9.72
C GLU A 80 19.01 -14.46 9.87
N GLU A 81 18.67 -13.62 8.88
CA GLU A 81 17.40 -12.87 8.86
C GLU A 81 16.21 -13.81 8.67
N TYR A 82 16.35 -14.86 7.84
CA TYR A 82 15.31 -15.88 7.72
C TYR A 82 15.05 -16.58 9.06
N ASP A 83 16.09 -17.01 9.78
CA ASP A 83 15.94 -17.70 11.07
C ASP A 83 15.29 -16.78 12.12
N ARG A 84 15.62 -15.47 12.13
CA ARG A 84 14.99 -14.46 12.99
C ARG A 84 13.51 -14.26 12.61
N ALA A 85 13.23 -14.07 11.33
CA ALA A 85 11.88 -13.88 10.81
C ALA A 85 11.01 -15.12 11.05
N ALA A 86 11.56 -16.31 10.85
CA ALA A 86 10.90 -17.58 11.11
C ALA A 86 10.51 -17.73 12.58
N SER A 87 11.45 -17.45 13.49
CA SER A 87 11.20 -17.51 14.94
C SER A 87 10.11 -16.52 15.37
N PHE A 88 10.13 -15.30 14.81
CA PHE A 88 9.11 -14.30 15.06
C PHE A 88 7.73 -14.76 14.56
N ILE A 89 7.66 -15.32 13.34
CA ILE A 89 6.41 -15.82 12.77
C ILE A 89 5.89 -17.02 13.59
N ASP A 90 6.75 -17.95 14.03
CA ASP A 90 6.36 -19.07 14.87
C ASP A 90 5.74 -18.61 16.19
N GLU A 91 6.30 -17.58 16.81
CA GLU A 91 5.81 -17.04 18.08
C GLU A 91 4.51 -16.24 17.92
N PHE A 92 4.46 -15.32 16.94
CA PHE A 92 3.38 -14.33 16.86
C PHE A 92 2.35 -14.62 15.77
N MET A 93 2.74 -15.26 14.65
CA MET A 93 1.92 -15.44 13.45
C MET A 93 1.99 -16.89 12.91
N PRO A 94 1.78 -17.92 13.73
CA PRO A 94 2.07 -19.32 13.36
C PRO A 94 1.30 -19.82 12.14
N SER A 95 0.14 -19.25 11.85
CA SER A 95 -0.63 -19.57 10.64
C SER A 95 0.08 -19.22 9.31
N LEU A 96 1.08 -18.35 9.37
CA LEU A 96 1.84 -17.90 8.19
C LEU A 96 3.19 -18.63 8.04
N ARG A 97 3.52 -19.55 8.97
CA ARG A 97 4.81 -20.26 8.98
C ARG A 97 5.12 -20.99 7.67
N GLY A 98 4.11 -21.57 7.04
CA GLY A 98 4.26 -22.29 5.77
C GLY A 98 4.49 -21.40 4.54
N LYS A 99 4.48 -20.07 4.71
CA LYS A 99 4.63 -19.10 3.62
C LYS A 99 5.97 -18.36 3.62
N ILE A 100 6.83 -18.59 4.62
CA ILE A 100 8.18 -18.04 4.64
C ILE A 100 9.16 -19.03 4.01
N GLU A 101 10.00 -18.55 3.09
CA GLU A 101 11.00 -19.32 2.38
C GLU A 101 12.36 -18.61 2.45
N LEU A 102 13.43 -19.35 2.67
CA LEU A 102 14.78 -18.84 2.51
C LEU A 102 15.07 -18.66 1.01
N TYR A 103 15.51 -17.47 0.63
CA TYR A 103 16.03 -17.23 -0.71
C TYR A 103 17.54 -17.57 -0.71
N ASP A 104 17.87 -18.73 -1.25
CA ASP A 104 19.24 -19.26 -1.30
C ASP A 104 19.62 -19.54 -2.77
N THR A 105 19.72 -18.49 -3.56
CA THR A 105 20.17 -18.54 -4.96
C THR A 105 21.33 -17.56 -5.18
N LYS A 106 22.09 -17.78 -6.26
CA LYS A 106 23.22 -16.90 -6.62
C LYS A 106 22.77 -15.58 -7.22
N ASP A 107 21.57 -15.53 -7.78
CA ASP A 107 21.03 -14.33 -8.42
C ASP A 107 20.42 -13.41 -7.36
N SER A 108 20.55 -12.10 -7.58
CA SER A 108 19.87 -11.11 -6.73
C SER A 108 18.38 -11.37 -6.70
N MET A 109 17.77 -11.40 -5.50
CA MET A 109 16.32 -11.55 -5.33
C MET A 109 15.56 -10.49 -6.13
N PHE A 110 16.04 -9.26 -6.14
CA PHE A 110 15.40 -8.16 -6.85
C PHE A 110 15.45 -8.35 -8.37
N ASP A 111 16.57 -8.83 -8.90
CA ASP A 111 16.71 -9.10 -10.34
C ASP A 111 15.86 -10.29 -10.77
N ALA A 112 15.89 -11.39 -10.01
CA ALA A 112 15.09 -12.59 -10.28
C ALA A 112 13.58 -12.32 -10.32
N HIS A 113 13.11 -11.33 -9.55
CA HIS A 113 11.71 -10.92 -9.52
C HIS A 113 11.44 -9.62 -10.30
N ALA A 114 12.40 -9.13 -11.08
CA ALA A 114 12.32 -7.90 -11.87
C ALA A 114 11.90 -6.65 -11.04
N ILE A 115 12.26 -6.60 -9.75
CA ILE A 115 11.92 -5.50 -8.84
C ILE A 115 12.60 -4.20 -9.28
N GLU A 116 13.89 -4.25 -9.67
CA GLU A 116 14.66 -3.09 -10.15
C GLU A 116 13.97 -2.42 -11.35
N VAL A 117 13.51 -3.22 -12.31
CA VAL A 117 12.78 -2.72 -13.48
C VAL A 117 11.45 -2.06 -13.07
N GLN A 118 10.75 -2.65 -12.09
CA GLN A 118 9.49 -2.07 -11.59
C GLN A 118 9.73 -0.79 -10.80
N LEU A 119 10.80 -0.71 -10.00
CA LEU A 119 11.20 0.51 -9.30
C LEU A 119 11.52 1.65 -10.28
N THR A 120 12.32 1.36 -11.32
CA THR A 120 12.62 2.33 -12.37
C THR A 120 11.35 2.85 -13.06
N LYS A 121 10.40 1.96 -13.36
CA LYS A 121 9.08 2.36 -13.90
C LYS A 121 8.29 3.19 -12.89
N ALA A 122 8.34 2.85 -11.61
CA ALA A 122 7.66 3.60 -10.56
C ALA A 122 8.25 5.01 -10.33
N LEU A 123 9.50 5.24 -10.71
CA LEU A 123 10.13 6.57 -10.68
C LEU A 123 9.86 7.38 -11.96
N SER A 124 9.35 6.75 -13.02
CA SER A 124 9.07 7.43 -14.29
C SER A 124 7.89 8.39 -14.14
N ARG A 125 8.05 9.61 -14.68
CA ARG A 125 6.98 10.61 -14.74
C ARG A 125 5.78 10.14 -15.56
N LYS A 126 6.01 9.36 -16.62
CA LYS A 126 5.01 8.89 -17.58
C LYS A 126 4.70 7.41 -17.38
N VAL A 127 3.41 7.06 -17.33
CA VAL A 127 2.93 5.68 -17.23
C VAL A 127 1.99 5.39 -18.37
N TRP A 128 2.25 4.33 -19.12
CA TRP A 128 1.46 3.92 -20.25
C TRP A 128 0.24 3.09 -19.81
N LEU A 129 -0.89 3.32 -20.50
CA LEU A 129 -2.12 2.58 -20.32
C LEU A 129 -2.28 1.48 -21.37
N PRO A 130 -3.03 0.41 -21.08
CA PRO A 130 -3.25 -0.69 -22.04
C PRO A 130 -3.86 -0.26 -23.38
N SER A 131 -4.68 0.80 -23.38
CA SER A 131 -5.26 1.37 -24.60
C SER A 131 -4.26 2.14 -25.46
N GLY A 132 -3.02 2.37 -25.01
CA GLY A 132 -2.04 3.22 -25.69
C GLY A 132 -2.10 4.70 -25.28
N GLY A 133 -3.02 5.07 -24.39
CA GLY A 133 -2.98 6.33 -23.66
C GLY A 133 -1.88 6.33 -22.59
N HIS A 134 -1.75 7.41 -21.87
CA HIS A 134 -0.80 7.51 -20.77
C HIS A 134 -1.24 8.53 -19.72
N ILE A 135 -0.73 8.37 -18.52
CA ILE A 135 -0.81 9.36 -17.45
C ILE A 135 0.55 10.01 -17.24
N VAL A 136 0.54 11.27 -16.88
CA VAL A 136 1.74 12.04 -16.49
C VAL A 136 1.55 12.47 -15.04
N MET A 137 2.54 12.19 -14.19
CA MET A 137 2.45 12.48 -12.75
C MET A 137 3.56 13.45 -12.37
N ASP A 138 3.17 14.65 -11.91
CA ASP A 138 4.07 15.69 -11.45
C ASP A 138 3.89 15.93 -9.95
N GLN A 139 4.87 15.55 -9.17
CA GLN A 139 4.88 15.79 -7.74
C GLN A 139 5.58 17.12 -7.45
N MET A 140 4.78 18.12 -7.08
CA MET A 140 5.25 19.44 -6.69
C MET A 140 5.36 19.56 -5.16
N GLU A 141 5.83 20.68 -4.65
CA GLU A 141 5.98 20.92 -3.22
C GLU A 141 4.61 20.88 -2.48
N ALA A 142 3.59 21.54 -3.02
CA ALA A 142 2.28 21.69 -2.38
C ALA A 142 1.27 20.59 -2.75
N LEU A 143 1.35 20.06 -3.97
CA LEU A 143 0.38 19.10 -4.49
C LEU A 143 1.00 18.18 -5.56
N THR A 144 0.31 17.10 -5.87
CA THR A 144 0.63 16.25 -7.02
C THR A 144 -0.42 16.49 -8.11
N ALA A 145 0.02 16.83 -9.30
CA ALA A 145 -0.82 16.94 -10.49
C ALA A 145 -0.69 15.66 -11.32
N ILE A 146 -1.82 15.17 -11.83
CA ILE A 146 -1.90 13.99 -12.70
C ILE A 146 -2.73 14.35 -13.92
N ASP A 147 -2.14 14.19 -15.11
CA ASP A 147 -2.75 14.48 -16.40
C ASP A 147 -2.97 13.19 -17.19
N VAL A 148 -4.14 13.03 -17.81
CA VAL A 148 -4.53 11.86 -18.59
C VAL A 148 -4.58 12.19 -20.07
N ASN A 149 -3.86 11.42 -20.88
CA ASN A 149 -3.73 11.61 -22.32
C ASN A 149 -4.14 10.36 -23.10
N THR A 150 -4.89 10.53 -24.22
CA THR A 150 -5.27 9.44 -25.13
C THR A 150 -4.08 8.87 -25.93
N GLY A 151 -2.98 9.63 -26.03
CA GLY A 151 -1.88 9.30 -26.94
C GLY A 151 -2.33 9.33 -28.41
N SER A 152 -1.74 8.45 -29.21
CA SER A 152 -2.09 8.28 -30.64
C SER A 152 -3.20 7.27 -30.88
N TYR A 153 -3.88 6.79 -29.84
CA TYR A 153 -4.94 5.77 -29.98
C TYR A 153 -6.23 6.37 -30.52
N VAL A 154 -6.53 6.04 -31.78
CA VAL A 154 -7.82 6.32 -32.41
C VAL A 154 -8.60 5.02 -32.42
N GLY A 155 -9.51 4.85 -31.47
CA GLY A 155 -10.31 3.62 -31.37
C GLY A 155 -11.16 3.36 -32.61
N LYS A 156 -11.50 2.10 -32.84
CA LYS A 156 -12.42 1.66 -33.93
C LYS A 156 -13.88 2.07 -33.68
N LYS A 157 -14.21 2.57 -32.48
CA LYS A 157 -15.55 3.04 -32.06
C LYS A 157 -15.58 4.59 -32.04
N SER A 158 -16.67 5.15 -31.53
CA SER A 158 -16.79 6.59 -31.42
C SER A 158 -15.64 7.23 -30.60
N HIS A 159 -15.33 8.47 -30.86
CA HIS A 159 -14.31 9.23 -30.11
C HIS A 159 -14.61 9.27 -28.61
N GLU A 160 -15.89 9.45 -28.25
CA GLU A 160 -16.35 9.45 -26.85
C GLU A 160 -16.12 8.10 -26.15
N ASP A 161 -16.33 6.97 -26.83
CA ASP A 161 -16.07 5.64 -26.24
C ASP A 161 -14.58 5.41 -26.00
N THR A 162 -13.73 5.97 -26.84
CA THR A 162 -12.27 5.93 -26.67
C THR A 162 -11.85 6.73 -25.44
N ILE A 163 -12.37 7.95 -25.29
CA ILE A 163 -12.13 8.80 -24.11
C ILE A 163 -12.58 8.09 -22.83
N LEU A 164 -13.81 7.58 -22.82
CA LEU A 164 -14.33 6.86 -21.65
C LEU A 164 -13.44 5.66 -21.26
N LYS A 165 -13.01 4.88 -22.25
CA LYS A 165 -12.15 3.72 -22.01
C LYS A 165 -10.80 4.15 -21.41
N THR A 166 -10.16 5.16 -22.01
CA THR A 166 -8.87 5.68 -21.52
C THR A 166 -9.00 6.23 -20.10
N ASN A 167 -10.05 7.00 -19.81
CA ASN A 167 -10.29 7.53 -18.47
C ASN A 167 -10.57 6.45 -17.43
N ILE A 168 -11.25 5.35 -17.78
CA ILE A 168 -11.46 4.20 -16.89
C ILE A 168 -10.14 3.51 -16.57
N GLU A 169 -9.33 3.21 -17.61
CA GLU A 169 -8.00 2.63 -17.41
C GLU A 169 -7.09 3.54 -16.58
N ALA A 170 -7.15 4.85 -16.83
CA ALA A 170 -6.41 5.84 -16.05
C ALA A 170 -6.86 5.86 -14.58
N ALA A 171 -8.16 5.80 -14.30
CA ALA A 171 -8.70 5.80 -12.95
C ALA A 171 -8.15 4.64 -12.11
N GLU A 172 -8.10 3.43 -12.66
CA GLU A 172 -7.53 2.25 -12.00
C GLU A 172 -6.02 2.37 -11.82
N GLU A 173 -5.32 2.78 -12.89
CA GLU A 173 -3.86 2.90 -12.89
C GLU A 173 -3.37 4.01 -11.94
N ILE A 174 -4.06 5.15 -11.88
CA ILE A 174 -3.72 6.24 -10.94
C ILE A 174 -3.74 5.73 -9.50
N VAL A 175 -4.80 5.03 -9.09
CA VAL A 175 -4.87 4.46 -7.73
C VAL A 175 -3.72 3.48 -7.47
N ARG A 176 -3.39 2.63 -8.45
CA ARG A 176 -2.25 1.72 -8.38
C ARG A 176 -0.94 2.49 -8.18
N GLN A 177 -0.72 3.56 -8.94
CA GLN A 177 0.47 4.40 -8.86
C GLN A 177 0.54 5.21 -7.55
N LEU A 178 -0.57 5.75 -7.06
CA LEU A 178 -0.62 6.44 -5.77
C LEU A 178 -0.17 5.52 -4.61
N ARG A 179 -0.61 4.26 -4.64
CA ARG A 179 -0.22 3.25 -3.66
C ARG A 179 1.24 2.83 -3.84
N LEU A 180 1.65 2.49 -5.07
CA LEU A 180 3.00 2.02 -5.39
C LEU A 180 4.05 3.07 -5.03
N ARG A 181 3.83 4.33 -5.40
CA ARG A 181 4.75 5.46 -5.14
C ARG A 181 4.59 6.06 -3.75
N ASN A 182 3.60 5.61 -2.99
CA ASN A 182 3.20 6.19 -1.69
C ASN A 182 2.98 7.72 -1.75
N ILE A 183 2.34 8.19 -2.81
CA ILE A 183 2.01 9.61 -2.98
C ILE A 183 0.90 10.00 -2.00
N GLY A 184 1.10 11.10 -1.28
CA GLY A 184 0.13 11.63 -0.33
C GLY A 184 0.10 13.16 -0.34
N GLY A 185 -0.86 13.73 0.36
CA GLY A 185 -1.14 15.16 0.37
C GLY A 185 -2.32 15.51 -0.55
N ILE A 186 -2.31 16.70 -1.14
CA ILE A 186 -3.30 17.15 -2.12
C ILE A 186 -2.94 16.56 -3.48
N ILE A 187 -3.92 16.01 -4.16
CA ILE A 187 -3.76 15.38 -5.48
C ILE A 187 -4.88 15.93 -6.38
N VAL A 188 -4.49 16.44 -7.53
CA VAL A 188 -5.40 16.94 -8.58
C VAL A 188 -5.22 16.08 -9.81
N ILE A 189 -6.30 15.52 -10.32
CA ILE A 189 -6.32 14.62 -11.46
C ILE A 189 -7.14 15.27 -12.57
N ASP A 190 -6.53 15.46 -13.72
CA ASP A 190 -7.14 15.99 -14.93
C ASP A 190 -7.46 14.85 -15.89
N PHE A 191 -8.74 14.44 -15.92
CA PHE A 191 -9.24 13.45 -16.85
C PHE A 191 -9.58 14.10 -18.19
N ILE A 192 -9.48 13.34 -19.26
CA ILE A 192 -9.88 13.80 -20.59
C ILE A 192 -11.35 14.20 -20.54
N ASP A 193 -11.68 15.37 -21.10
CA ASP A 193 -13.03 15.95 -21.11
C ASP A 193 -14.10 14.96 -21.58
N MET A 194 -15.18 14.88 -20.82
CA MET A 194 -16.34 14.02 -21.12
C MET A 194 -17.61 14.86 -21.18
N MET A 195 -18.22 14.95 -22.37
CA MET A 195 -19.45 15.72 -22.56
C MET A 195 -20.64 15.15 -21.77
N ARG A 196 -20.72 13.81 -21.64
CA ARG A 196 -21.83 13.12 -20.98
C ARG A 196 -21.59 12.96 -19.49
N GLU A 197 -22.53 13.44 -18.69
CA GLU A 197 -22.49 13.26 -17.22
C GLU A 197 -22.39 11.78 -16.82
N ALA A 198 -23.14 10.91 -17.50
CA ALA A 198 -23.08 9.47 -17.25
C ALA A 198 -21.67 8.86 -17.40
N TYR A 199 -20.83 9.44 -18.26
CA TYR A 199 -19.44 9.01 -18.43
C TYR A 199 -18.57 9.50 -17.28
N ARG A 200 -18.75 10.75 -16.84
CA ARG A 200 -18.09 11.30 -15.65
C ARG A 200 -18.44 10.49 -14.39
N ASP A 201 -19.71 10.16 -14.20
CA ASP A 201 -20.17 9.34 -13.09
C ASP A 201 -19.55 7.93 -13.11
N LYS A 202 -19.42 7.33 -14.30
CA LYS A 202 -18.80 6.02 -14.45
C LYS A 202 -17.31 6.05 -14.09
N VAL A 203 -16.56 7.04 -14.56
CA VAL A 203 -15.14 7.23 -14.24
C VAL A 203 -14.98 7.48 -12.73
N TYR A 204 -15.77 8.39 -12.15
CA TYR A 204 -15.77 8.67 -10.72
C TYR A 204 -16.03 7.42 -9.88
N LYS A 205 -17.03 6.61 -10.25
CA LYS A 205 -17.35 5.36 -9.58
C LYS A 205 -16.18 4.37 -9.65
N THR A 206 -15.60 4.18 -10.84
CA THR A 206 -14.43 3.30 -11.02
C THR A 206 -13.28 3.75 -10.12
N PHE A 207 -12.96 5.03 -10.13
CA PHE A 207 -11.90 5.59 -9.29
C PHE A 207 -12.17 5.37 -7.79
N LYS A 208 -13.39 5.65 -7.35
CA LYS A 208 -13.82 5.44 -5.95
C LYS A 208 -13.77 3.97 -5.55
N ASP A 209 -14.16 3.06 -6.44
CA ASP A 209 -14.13 1.63 -6.16
C ASP A 209 -12.68 1.10 -6.09
N ALA A 210 -11.79 1.58 -6.96
CA ALA A 210 -10.37 1.27 -6.90
C ALA A 210 -9.72 1.75 -5.59
N LEU A 211 -10.11 2.95 -5.09
CA LEU A 211 -9.61 3.50 -3.83
C LEU A 211 -9.97 2.66 -2.59
N LYS A 212 -10.98 1.80 -2.64
CA LYS A 212 -11.31 0.87 -1.53
C LYS A 212 -10.17 -0.09 -1.22
N GLN A 213 -9.28 -0.36 -2.18
CA GLN A 213 -8.09 -1.19 -1.98
C GLN A 213 -6.94 -0.44 -1.30
N ASP A 214 -7.05 0.88 -1.13
CA ASP A 214 -6.02 1.69 -0.49
C ASP A 214 -6.21 1.70 1.04
N LYS A 215 -5.19 1.29 1.78
CA LYS A 215 -5.20 1.31 3.25
C LYS A 215 -5.05 2.73 3.83
N ALA A 216 -4.62 3.71 3.02
CA ALA A 216 -4.49 5.10 3.44
C ALA A 216 -5.86 5.79 3.48
N LYS A 217 -6.08 6.66 4.47
CA LYS A 217 -7.30 7.48 4.52
C LYS A 217 -7.30 8.47 3.36
N THR A 218 -8.33 8.39 2.53
CA THR A 218 -8.55 9.26 1.37
C THR A 218 -9.84 10.05 1.53
N ASN A 219 -9.85 11.27 1.02
CA ASN A 219 -11.06 12.08 0.84
C ASN A 219 -11.09 12.56 -0.60
N ILE A 220 -12.19 12.32 -1.31
CA ILE A 220 -12.34 12.60 -2.74
C ILE A 220 -13.57 13.48 -2.97
N LEU A 221 -13.41 14.53 -3.76
CA LEU A 221 -14.52 15.34 -4.25
C LEU A 221 -15.10 14.75 -5.54
N ARG A 222 -16.34 15.11 -5.89
CA ARG A 222 -16.95 14.71 -7.16
C ARG A 222 -16.16 15.27 -8.33
N ILE A 223 -16.15 14.53 -9.45
CA ILE A 223 -15.57 15.01 -10.70
C ILE A 223 -16.31 16.27 -11.16
N SER A 224 -15.55 17.29 -11.50
CA SER A 224 -16.08 18.57 -12.01
C SER A 224 -16.57 18.44 -13.46
N GLU A 225 -17.26 19.47 -13.98
CA GLU A 225 -17.64 19.55 -15.39
C GLU A 225 -16.44 19.57 -16.34
N LEU A 226 -15.31 20.05 -15.86
CA LEU A 226 -14.03 20.09 -16.57
C LEU A 226 -13.23 18.77 -16.49
N GLY A 227 -13.80 17.68 -15.93
CA GLY A 227 -13.10 16.40 -15.81
C GLY A 227 -12.14 16.31 -14.63
N ILE A 228 -12.05 17.33 -13.76
CA ILE A 228 -11.07 17.38 -12.66
C ILE A 228 -11.60 16.64 -11.43
N ILE A 229 -10.76 15.79 -10.84
CA ILE A 229 -10.95 15.21 -9.51
C ILE A 229 -9.93 15.81 -8.55
N GLU A 230 -10.41 16.35 -7.44
CA GLU A 230 -9.60 16.78 -6.33
C GLU A 230 -9.73 15.76 -5.19
N MET A 231 -8.57 15.35 -4.62
CA MET A 231 -8.57 14.45 -3.50
C MET A 231 -7.44 14.75 -2.52
N THR A 232 -7.59 14.25 -1.31
CA THR A 232 -6.50 14.18 -0.35
C THR A 232 -6.23 12.73 0.04
N ARG A 233 -4.95 12.38 0.17
CA ARG A 233 -4.49 11.09 0.67
C ARG A 233 -3.55 11.30 1.85
N LYS A 234 -3.82 10.63 2.97
CA LYS A 234 -2.98 10.78 4.17
C LYS A 234 -1.56 10.30 3.89
N ARG A 235 -0.57 11.16 4.14
CA ARG A 235 0.85 10.75 4.11
C ARG A 235 1.12 9.85 5.33
N SER A 236 1.54 8.63 5.08
CA SER A 236 1.96 7.69 6.14
C SER A 236 3.48 7.56 6.23
N ARG A 237 4.18 7.72 5.10
CA ARG A 237 5.63 7.66 4.94
C ARG A 237 6.04 8.60 3.81
N GLU A 238 7.33 8.75 3.57
CA GLU A 238 7.88 9.42 2.39
C GLU A 238 7.49 8.67 1.10
N SER A 239 7.40 9.39 -0.01
CA SER A 239 7.19 8.77 -1.32
C SER A 239 8.45 8.02 -1.77
N ILE A 240 8.29 7.05 -2.67
CA ILE A 240 9.43 6.31 -3.26
C ILE A 240 10.45 7.29 -3.87
N SER A 241 9.99 8.35 -4.53
CA SER A 241 10.87 9.35 -5.12
C SER A 241 11.70 10.07 -4.05
N GLN A 242 11.10 10.44 -2.93
CA GLN A 242 11.80 11.10 -1.81
C GLN A 242 12.79 10.17 -1.11
N SER A 243 12.49 8.86 -1.05
CA SER A 243 13.35 7.87 -0.39
C SER A 243 14.52 7.40 -1.26
N LEU A 244 14.39 7.41 -2.59
CA LEU A 244 15.36 6.82 -3.52
C LEU A 244 16.10 7.84 -4.39
N LEU A 245 15.58 9.06 -4.54
CA LEU A 245 16.18 10.11 -5.36
C LEU A 245 16.79 11.18 -4.47
N GLU A 246 18.02 11.58 -4.76
CA GLU A 246 18.63 12.77 -4.19
C GLU A 246 18.03 14.02 -4.85
N PRO A 247 17.73 15.09 -4.08
CA PRO A 247 17.32 16.35 -4.68
C PRO A 247 18.43 16.91 -5.54
N CYS A 248 18.09 17.31 -6.76
CA CYS A 248 19.02 18.03 -7.64
C CYS A 248 19.38 19.39 -7.08
#